data_b0fd62ccb56610e051a846c45c6be47d
#
_entry.id   b0fd62ccb56610e051a846c45c6be47d
#
_cell.length_a   1.000
_cell.length_b   1.000
_cell.length_c   1.000
_cell.angle_alpha   90.00
_cell.angle_beta   90.00
_cell.angle_gamma   90.00
#
_symmetry.space_group_name_H-M   'P 1'
#
loop_
_entity.id
_entity.type
_entity.pdbx_description
1 polymer ?
#
loop_
_entity_poly.entity_id
_entity_poly.type
_entity_poly.pdbx_seq_one_letter_code
_entity_poly.pdbx_strand_id
1 'polypeptide(L)' 'METVQVLLSDIIIQHPEINSFEELLAAVRNITSDDMLFLEFDVKPDYRDTPRDWQWQLEGAFVGGRG' A
#
# COMPACT_ATOMS: atom_id res chain seq x y z
N MET A 1 19.07 10.70 -9.12
CA MET A 1 18.32 9.43 -9.05
C MET A 1 16.84 9.68 -9.04
N GLU A 2 16.13 8.87 -9.76
CA GLU A 2 14.69 9.06 -9.88
C GLU A 2 13.97 8.34 -8.77
N THR A 3 12.94 8.99 -8.23
CA THR A 3 12.04 8.35 -7.30
C THR A 3 10.97 7.62 -8.09
N VAL A 4 10.72 6.37 -7.75
CA VAL A 4 9.69 5.57 -8.39
C VAL A 4 8.39 5.74 -7.62
N GLN A 5 7.36 6.21 -8.31
CA GLN A 5 6.05 6.37 -7.72
C GLN A 5 5.23 5.11 -7.92
N VAL A 6 4.67 4.61 -6.83
CA VAL A 6 3.82 3.43 -6.85
C VAL A 6 2.39 3.87 -6.54
N LEU A 7 1.48 3.56 -7.44
CA LEU A 7 0.07 3.90 -7.24
C LEU A 7 -0.63 2.79 -6.46
N LEU A 8 -1.47 3.17 -5.51
CA LEU A 8 -2.23 2.20 -4.75
C LEU A 8 -3.13 1.37 -5.68
N SER A 9 -3.68 2.00 -6.71
CA SER A 9 -4.49 1.29 -7.68
C SER A 9 -3.70 0.21 -8.40
N ASP A 10 -2.44 0.45 -8.70
CA ASP A 10 -1.59 -0.55 -9.33
C ASP A 10 -1.38 -1.76 -8.43
N ILE A 11 -1.16 -1.52 -7.15
CA ILE A 11 -1.00 -2.61 -6.19
C ILE A 11 -2.25 -3.48 -6.17
N ILE A 12 -3.40 -2.84 -6.11
CA ILE A 12 -4.68 -3.55 -6.04
C ILE A 12 -4.92 -4.36 -7.32
N ILE A 13 -4.63 -3.75 -8.47
CA ILE A 13 -4.84 -4.41 -9.76
C ILE A 13 -3.89 -5.59 -9.95
N GLN A 14 -2.65 -5.44 -9.54
CA GLN A 14 -1.64 -6.48 -9.73
C GLN A 14 -1.76 -7.61 -8.70
N HIS A 15 -2.54 -7.41 -7.65
CA HIS A 15 -2.70 -8.40 -6.59
C HIS A 15 -4.18 -8.73 -6.37
N PRO A 16 -4.84 -9.34 -7.38
CA PRO A 16 -6.26 -9.66 -7.26
C PRO A 16 -6.56 -10.72 -6.18
N GLU A 17 -5.53 -11.39 -5.68
CA GLU A 17 -5.66 -12.35 -4.59
C GLU A 17 -5.94 -11.66 -3.26
N ILE A 18 -5.70 -10.34 -3.16
CA ILE A 18 -5.96 -9.60 -1.93
C ILE A 18 -7.47 -9.45 -1.75
N ASN A 19 -7.97 -9.92 -0.61
CA ASN A 19 -9.41 -9.91 -0.30
C ASN A 19 -9.76 -9.06 0.91
N SER A 20 -8.75 -8.49 1.59
CA SER A 20 -8.99 -7.72 2.80
C SER A 20 -7.99 -6.60 2.92
N PHE A 21 -8.34 -5.61 3.74
CA PHE A 21 -7.44 -4.50 4.00
C PHE A 21 -6.18 -4.97 4.71
N GLU A 22 -6.31 -5.94 5.60
CA GLU A 22 -5.16 -6.52 6.30
C GLU A 22 -4.17 -7.15 5.32
N GLU A 23 -4.69 -7.85 4.31
CA GLU A 23 -3.84 -8.43 3.28
C GLU A 23 -3.15 -7.33 2.45
N LEU A 24 -3.86 -6.24 2.20
CA LEU A 24 -3.29 -5.10 1.50
C LEU A 24 -2.14 -4.49 2.30
N LEU A 25 -2.31 -4.36 3.61
CA LEU A 25 -1.24 -3.85 4.47
C LEU A 25 0.01 -4.73 4.38
N ALA A 26 -0.18 -6.05 4.40
CA ALA A 26 0.94 -6.97 4.29
C ALA A 26 1.63 -6.84 2.93
N ALA A 27 0.85 -6.67 1.87
CA ALA A 27 1.41 -6.49 0.53
C ALA A 27 2.23 -5.22 0.44
N VAL A 28 1.73 -4.12 1.03
CA VAL A 28 2.44 -2.85 1.04
C VAL A 28 3.77 -2.98 1.79
N ARG A 29 3.77 -3.67 2.92
CA ARG A 29 5.01 -3.90 3.67
C ARG A 29 6.04 -4.67 2.85
N ASN A 30 5.59 -5.64 2.08
CA ASN A 30 6.50 -6.46 1.27
C ASN A 30 7.05 -5.70 0.07
N ILE A 31 6.30 -4.75 -0.46
CA ILE A 31 6.71 -3.98 -1.61
C ILE A 31 7.76 -2.93 -1.23
N THR A 32 7.65 -2.37 -0.04
CA THR A 32 8.48 -1.22 0.36
C THR A 32 9.80 -1.64 0.98
N SER A 33 10.65 -2.27 0.19
CA SER A 33 12.01 -2.58 0.61
C SER A 33 13.02 -1.53 0.15
N ASP A 34 12.58 -0.57 -0.65
CA ASP A 34 13.42 0.44 -1.26
C ASP A 34 12.93 1.83 -0.88
N ASP A 35 13.79 2.64 -0.26
CA ASP A 35 13.43 3.99 0.17
C ASP A 35 13.33 4.98 -0.99
N MET A 36 13.54 4.52 -2.21
CA MET A 36 13.33 5.32 -3.42
C MET A 36 11.89 5.25 -3.92
N LEU A 37 11.03 4.49 -3.25
CA LEU A 37 9.65 4.35 -3.65
C LEU A 37 8.76 5.35 -2.93
N PHE A 38 7.78 5.86 -3.65
CA PHE A 38 6.69 6.66 -3.11
C PHE A 38 5.37 5.97 -3.35
N LEU A 39 4.55 5.90 -2.33
CA LEU A 39 3.20 5.36 -2.46
C LEU A 39 2.21 6.51 -2.60
N GLU A 40 1.45 6.51 -3.68
CA GLU A 40 0.41 7.51 -3.91
C GLU A 40 -0.96 6.88 -3.74
N PHE A 41 -1.80 7.55 -2.96
CA PHE A 41 -3.17 7.09 -2.71
C PHE A 41 -4.10 7.69 -3.75
N ASP A 42 -4.14 7.08 -4.92
CA ASP A 42 -4.97 7.56 -6.02
C ASP A 42 -6.39 6.97 -5.98
N VAL A 43 -6.61 5.95 -5.15
CA VAL A 43 -7.93 5.34 -4.96
C VAL A 43 -8.10 4.98 -3.50
N LYS A 44 -9.36 4.76 -3.09
CA LYS A 44 -9.67 4.28 -1.76
C LYS A 44 -9.85 2.76 -1.82
N PRO A 45 -9.16 1.98 -0.95
CA PRO A 45 -9.40 0.54 -0.90
C PRO A 45 -10.85 0.26 -0.51
N ASP A 46 -11.46 -0.71 -1.18
CA ASP A 46 -12.87 -1.03 -0.98
C ASP A 46 -13.03 -2.46 -0.47
N TYR A 47 -12.40 -2.74 0.66
CA TYR A 47 -12.52 -4.02 1.33
C TYR A 47 -13.49 -3.89 2.51
N ARG A 48 -14.03 -5.00 2.98
CA ARG A 48 -14.97 -4.99 4.10
C ARG A 48 -14.37 -4.39 5.37
N ASP A 49 -13.10 -4.68 5.58
CA ASP A 49 -12.39 -4.27 6.78
C ASP A 49 -11.60 -2.97 6.59
N THR A 50 -11.84 -2.25 5.49
CA THR A 50 -11.16 -0.97 5.26
C THR A 50 -11.59 0.05 6.33
N PRO A 51 -10.67 0.51 7.19
CA PRO A 51 -11.02 1.43 8.26
C PRO A 51 -11.10 2.87 7.73
N ARG A 52 -11.60 3.77 8.58
CA ARG A 52 -11.67 5.19 8.24
C ARG A 52 -10.27 5.80 8.07
N ASP A 53 -9.32 5.33 8.87
CA ASP A 53 -7.94 5.81 8.85
C ASP A 53 -7.05 4.96 7.97
N TRP A 54 -7.61 4.45 6.89
CA TRP A 54 -6.89 3.55 5.98
C TRP A 54 -5.61 4.17 5.43
N GLN A 55 -5.62 5.48 5.17
CA GLN A 55 -4.41 6.16 4.68
C GLN A 55 -3.30 6.11 5.71
N TRP A 56 -3.64 6.37 6.98
CA TRP A 56 -2.67 6.31 8.06
C TRP A 56 -2.06 4.94 8.21
N GLN A 57 -2.89 3.92 8.14
CA GLN A 57 -2.41 2.55 8.31
C GLN A 57 -1.54 2.12 7.14
N LEU A 58 -1.92 2.47 5.91
CA LEU A 58 -1.10 2.16 4.74
C LEU A 58 0.22 2.92 4.76
N GLU A 59 0.19 4.18 5.16
CA GLU A 59 1.41 4.96 5.27
C GLU A 59 2.34 4.37 6.32
N GLY A 60 1.78 3.95 7.46
CA GLY A 60 2.56 3.28 8.49
C GLY A 60 3.17 1.98 8.02
N ALA A 61 2.41 1.18 7.27
CA ALA A 61 2.92 -0.06 6.70
C ALA A 61 4.03 0.22 5.67
N PHE A 62 3.87 1.27 4.88
CA PHE A 62 4.86 1.65 3.88
C PHE A 62 6.16 2.07 4.55
N VAL A 63 6.08 2.96 5.53
CA VAL A 63 7.26 3.44 6.27
C VAL A 63 7.86 2.30 7.08
N GLY A 64 7.02 1.48 7.73
CA GLY A 64 7.49 0.35 8.53
C GLY A 64 8.23 -0.70 7.71
N GLY A 65 7.84 -0.86 6.45
CA GLY A 65 8.51 -1.78 5.54
C GLY A 65 9.93 -1.38 5.18
N ARG A 66 10.24 -0.10 5.36
CA ARG A 66 11.58 0.42 5.10
C ARG A 66 12.54 0.20 6.26
N GLY A 67 11.96 0.00 7.43
CA GLY A 67 12.69 -0.10 8.66
C GLY A 67 13.58 -1.28 8.76
#